data_a162b33a9e65f41d786fcc3affb87f7f
#
_entry.id   a162b33a9e65f41d786fcc3affb87f7f
#
_cell.length_a   1.000
_cell.length_b   1.000
_cell.length_c   1.000
_cell.angle_alpha   90.00
_cell.angle_beta   90.00
_cell.angle_gamma   90.00
#
_symmetry.space_group_name_H-M   'P 1'
#
loop_
_entity.id
_entity.type
_entity.pdbx_description
1 polymer ?
#
loop_
_entity_poly.entity_id
_entity_poly.type
_entity_poly.pdbx_seq_one_letter_code
_entity_poly.pdbx_strand_id
1 'polypeptide(L)'
;MAQRRLRLIIGITGASGVVYGVRLLQVLREAEVETHLVISRAGQMTLAQEEPQLKLAELHALASRVYSDQDIGAAISSGSFKTAGMIVAPCSVQTLSAIATGVTTNLVSRAADVILKERRKLVLMLRETPLHLGHIRSMAEVTEMGAIVYPPVPAFYPRPAAVDEMVDHTIGRVLDLFDIETGLVSRWQGMKEKSATRPREPAEDEDAAAFTQPGQRNPRGPRIS
;
A
#
# COMPACT_ATOMS: atom_id res chain seq x y z
N MET A 1 -6.13 -26.21 -24.19
CA MET A 1 -4.92 -25.36 -24.05
C MET A 1 -4.75 -25.07 -22.57
N ALA A 2 -3.61 -25.40 -21.95
CA ALA A 2 -3.37 -25.08 -20.56
C ALA A 2 -3.39 -23.56 -20.38
N GLN A 3 -4.24 -23.06 -19.50
CA GLN A 3 -4.32 -21.63 -19.17
C GLN A 3 -2.97 -21.20 -18.65
N ARG A 4 -2.30 -20.27 -19.33
CA ARG A 4 -0.96 -19.80 -18.97
C ARG A 4 -1.07 -19.06 -17.65
N ARG A 5 -0.45 -19.58 -16.58
CA ARG A 5 -0.42 -18.90 -15.28
C ARG A 5 0.09 -17.47 -15.44
N LEU A 6 -0.57 -16.55 -14.77
CA LEU A 6 -0.12 -15.16 -14.71
C LEU A 6 1.26 -15.13 -14.05
N ARG A 7 2.18 -14.30 -14.58
CA ARG A 7 3.54 -14.12 -14.04
C ARG A 7 3.74 -12.72 -13.56
N LEU A 8 4.34 -12.56 -12.38
CA LEU A 8 4.75 -11.27 -11.83
C LEU A 8 6.19 -11.32 -11.33
N ILE A 9 6.91 -10.23 -11.56
CA ILE A 9 8.22 -10.01 -10.95
C ILE A 9 8.00 -9.24 -9.65
N ILE A 10 8.61 -9.71 -8.57
CA ILE A 10 8.52 -9.09 -7.24
C ILE A 10 9.93 -8.64 -6.85
N GLY A 11 10.10 -7.34 -6.65
CA GLY A 11 11.32 -6.74 -6.11
C GLY A 11 11.13 -6.39 -4.62
N ILE A 12 12.09 -6.73 -3.77
CA ILE A 12 12.13 -6.29 -2.37
C ILE A 12 13.41 -5.49 -2.18
N THR A 13 13.29 -4.23 -1.72
CA THR A 13 14.45 -3.35 -1.55
C THR A 13 14.58 -2.83 -0.13
N GLY A 14 15.66 -2.08 0.16
CA GLY A 14 16.05 -1.70 1.51
C GLY A 14 15.29 -0.50 2.08
N ALA A 15 13.98 -0.45 1.93
CA ALA A 15 13.13 0.49 2.66
C ALA A 15 12.39 -0.25 3.78
N SER A 16 12.04 0.44 4.85
CA SER A 16 11.18 -0.12 5.90
C SER A 16 9.81 -0.53 5.33
N GLY A 17 9.19 -1.56 5.91
CA GLY A 17 7.93 -2.12 5.42
C GLY A 17 8.14 -3.37 4.55
N VAL A 18 9.15 -4.18 4.84
CA VAL A 18 9.38 -5.47 4.16
C VAL A 18 8.17 -6.40 4.27
N VAL A 19 7.33 -6.21 5.30
CA VAL A 19 6.05 -6.91 5.49
C VAL A 19 5.16 -6.86 4.25
N TYR A 20 5.16 -5.76 3.49
CA TYR A 20 4.40 -5.66 2.24
C TYR A 20 4.90 -6.66 1.19
N GLY A 21 6.21 -6.83 1.06
CA GLY A 21 6.80 -7.80 0.13
C GLY A 21 6.53 -9.25 0.54
N VAL A 22 6.63 -9.53 1.85
CA VAL A 22 6.31 -10.85 2.42
C VAL A 22 4.85 -11.20 2.18
N ARG A 23 3.94 -10.30 2.57
CA ARG A 23 2.50 -10.53 2.43
C ARG A 23 2.07 -10.63 0.97
N LEU A 24 2.66 -9.82 0.09
CA LEU A 24 2.43 -9.89 -1.36
C LEU A 24 2.75 -11.28 -1.91
N LEU A 25 3.89 -11.88 -1.54
CA LEU A 25 4.27 -13.23 -1.97
C LEU A 25 3.31 -14.30 -1.44
N GLN A 26 2.85 -14.18 -0.19
CA GLN A 26 1.87 -15.11 0.40
C GLN A 26 0.57 -15.09 -0.39
N VAL A 27 0.01 -13.89 -0.61
CA VAL A 27 -1.26 -13.71 -1.33
C VAL A 27 -1.16 -14.17 -2.79
N LEU A 28 -0.05 -13.86 -3.48
CA LEU A 28 0.17 -14.31 -4.85
C LEU A 28 0.33 -15.83 -4.97
N ARG A 29 0.89 -16.48 -3.95
CA ARG A 29 0.98 -17.95 -3.87
C ARG A 29 -0.40 -18.57 -3.72
N GLU A 30 -1.25 -18.01 -2.85
CA GLU A 30 -2.65 -18.43 -2.67
C GLU A 30 -3.47 -18.25 -3.96
N ALA A 31 -3.21 -17.16 -4.69
CA ALA A 31 -3.84 -16.86 -5.99
C ALA A 31 -3.22 -17.64 -7.18
N GLU A 32 -2.31 -18.60 -6.92
CA GLU A 32 -1.63 -19.42 -7.93
C GLU A 32 -0.90 -18.63 -9.03
N VAL A 33 -0.43 -17.41 -8.72
CA VAL A 33 0.37 -16.58 -9.61
C VAL A 33 1.83 -17.04 -9.58
N GLU A 34 2.46 -17.18 -10.76
CA GLU A 34 3.89 -17.50 -10.87
C GLU A 34 4.71 -16.25 -10.52
N THR A 35 5.43 -16.30 -9.41
CA THR A 35 6.23 -15.17 -8.90
C THR A 35 7.73 -15.36 -9.14
N HIS A 36 8.39 -14.26 -9.56
CA HIS A 36 9.81 -14.17 -9.82
C HIS A 36 10.43 -13.15 -8.86
N LEU A 37 11.04 -13.64 -7.78
CA LEU A 37 11.53 -12.79 -6.67
C LEU A 37 12.98 -12.37 -6.92
N VAL A 38 13.23 -11.07 -6.72
CA VAL A 38 14.57 -10.50 -6.53
C VAL A 38 14.55 -9.70 -5.23
N ILE A 39 15.46 -10.01 -4.31
CA ILE A 39 15.64 -9.22 -3.09
C ILE A 39 17.02 -8.58 -3.09
N SER A 40 17.09 -7.25 -2.96
CA SER A 40 18.37 -6.56 -2.89
C SER A 40 19.11 -6.87 -1.59
N ARG A 41 20.44 -6.68 -1.57
CA ARG A 41 21.23 -6.84 -0.35
C ARG A 41 20.66 -5.99 0.82
N ALA A 42 20.29 -4.75 0.55
CA ALA A 42 19.67 -3.90 1.56
C ALA A 42 18.30 -4.44 2.00
N GLY A 43 17.49 -5.00 1.08
CA GLY A 43 16.23 -5.67 1.40
C GLY A 43 16.39 -6.87 2.31
N GLN A 44 17.45 -7.66 2.15
CA GLN A 44 17.77 -8.78 3.06
C GLN A 44 18.14 -8.28 4.47
N MET A 45 18.86 -7.16 4.56
CA MET A 45 19.21 -6.55 5.85
C MET A 45 17.93 -6.02 6.55
N THR A 46 17.04 -5.38 5.81
CA THR A 46 15.76 -4.90 6.34
C THR A 46 14.87 -6.06 6.79
N LEU A 47 14.80 -7.15 6.01
CA LEU A 47 14.08 -8.38 6.39
C LEU A 47 14.56 -8.92 7.73
N ALA A 48 15.87 -9.06 7.90
CA ALA A 48 16.45 -9.58 9.15
C ALA A 48 16.16 -8.68 10.37
N GLN A 49 15.98 -7.39 10.15
CA GLN A 49 15.70 -6.42 11.21
C GLN A 49 14.21 -6.32 11.55
N GLU A 50 13.33 -6.31 10.54
CA GLU A 50 11.89 -6.09 10.73
C GLU A 50 11.13 -7.40 10.98
N GLU A 51 11.59 -8.52 10.40
CA GLU A 51 10.97 -9.84 10.48
C GLU A 51 11.98 -10.90 11.00
N PRO A 52 12.54 -10.72 12.21
CA PRO A 52 13.64 -11.56 12.71
C PRO A 52 13.26 -13.05 12.86
N GLN A 53 11.95 -13.36 12.93
CA GLN A 53 11.42 -14.72 12.97
C GLN A 53 11.33 -15.37 11.59
N LEU A 54 11.35 -14.59 10.48
CA LEU A 54 11.25 -15.10 9.12
C LEU A 54 12.65 -15.26 8.50
N LYS A 55 13.07 -16.50 8.29
CA LYS A 55 14.35 -16.76 7.64
C LYS A 55 14.27 -16.46 6.14
N LEU A 56 15.37 -16.00 5.57
CA LEU A 56 15.47 -15.71 4.12
C LEU A 56 15.06 -16.93 3.26
N ALA A 57 15.41 -18.14 3.67
CA ALA A 57 15.01 -19.36 2.98
C ALA A 57 13.48 -19.59 2.97
N GLU A 58 12.80 -19.20 4.04
CA GLU A 58 11.33 -19.28 4.13
C GLU A 58 10.67 -18.26 3.22
N LEU A 59 11.22 -17.02 3.15
CA LEU A 59 10.78 -16.04 2.17
C LEU A 59 10.98 -16.54 0.74
N HIS A 60 12.13 -17.14 0.44
CA HIS A 60 12.42 -17.72 -0.88
C HIS A 60 11.42 -18.83 -1.25
N ALA A 61 10.99 -19.63 -0.28
CA ALA A 61 10.03 -20.72 -0.48
C ALA A 61 8.60 -20.22 -0.81
N LEU A 62 8.28 -18.93 -0.58
CA LEU A 62 7.03 -18.35 -1.01
C LEU A 62 6.99 -18.07 -2.52
N ALA A 63 8.15 -17.85 -3.14
CA ALA A 63 8.24 -17.50 -4.55
C ALA A 63 8.36 -18.74 -5.47
N SER A 64 7.85 -18.65 -6.69
CA SER A 64 8.01 -19.69 -7.70
C SER A 64 9.45 -19.81 -8.21
N ARG A 65 10.15 -18.66 -8.32
CA ARG A 65 11.57 -18.58 -8.67
C ARG A 65 12.22 -17.41 -7.92
N VAL A 66 13.50 -17.61 -7.58
CA VAL A 66 14.33 -16.59 -6.91
C VAL A 66 15.57 -16.34 -7.74
N TYR A 67 15.96 -15.08 -7.84
CA TYR A 67 17.16 -14.64 -8.56
C TYR A 67 18.09 -13.88 -7.63
N SER A 68 19.39 -14.02 -7.86
CA SER A 68 20.37 -13.14 -7.23
C SER A 68 20.21 -11.71 -7.77
N ASP A 69 20.28 -10.71 -6.90
CA ASP A 69 20.27 -9.30 -7.29
C ASP A 69 21.45 -8.91 -8.20
N GLN A 70 22.52 -9.68 -8.17
CA GLN A 70 23.72 -9.49 -9.01
C GLN A 70 23.64 -10.19 -10.38
N ASP A 71 22.64 -11.03 -10.61
CA ASP A 71 22.48 -11.76 -11.87
C ASP A 71 21.74 -10.92 -12.92
N ILE A 72 22.42 -9.92 -13.45
CA ILE A 72 21.88 -9.06 -14.51
C ILE A 72 21.62 -9.80 -15.84
N GLY A 73 22.10 -11.04 -15.99
CA GLY A 73 21.84 -11.92 -17.13
C GLY A 73 20.61 -12.83 -16.95
N ALA A 74 19.92 -12.77 -15.82
CA ALA A 74 18.75 -13.58 -15.54
C ALA A 74 17.62 -13.39 -16.58
N ALA A 75 16.74 -14.38 -16.71
CA ALA A 75 15.65 -14.36 -17.69
C ALA A 75 14.77 -13.09 -17.61
N ILE A 76 14.53 -12.59 -16.40
CA ILE A 76 13.71 -11.40 -16.16
C ILE A 76 14.36 -10.07 -16.60
N SER A 77 15.65 -10.10 -16.95
CA SER A 77 16.38 -8.96 -17.53
C SER A 77 16.16 -8.82 -19.05
N SER A 78 15.41 -9.74 -19.66
CA SER A 78 15.12 -9.76 -21.10
C SER A 78 13.69 -9.36 -21.40
N GLY A 79 13.47 -8.52 -22.41
CA GLY A 79 12.14 -8.15 -22.91
C GLY A 79 11.34 -9.34 -23.48
N SER A 80 12.02 -10.41 -23.92
CA SER A 80 11.36 -11.63 -24.40
C SER A 80 10.70 -12.45 -23.27
N PHE A 81 11.08 -12.22 -22.01
CA PHE A 81 10.42 -12.84 -20.86
C PHE A 81 9.00 -12.32 -20.70
N LYS A 82 8.00 -13.19 -20.86
CA LYS A 82 6.60 -12.81 -20.81
C LYS A 82 6.12 -12.75 -19.36
N THR A 83 5.71 -11.55 -18.91
CA THR A 83 5.18 -11.27 -17.58
C THR A 83 4.07 -10.19 -17.67
N ALA A 84 3.14 -10.18 -16.72
CA ALA A 84 2.13 -9.12 -16.61
C ALA A 84 2.73 -7.80 -16.11
N GLY A 85 3.86 -7.86 -15.41
CA GLY A 85 4.53 -6.67 -14.90
C GLY A 85 5.42 -6.97 -13.71
N MET A 86 5.71 -5.91 -12.95
CA MET A 86 6.57 -5.96 -11.77
C MET A 86 6.00 -5.09 -10.65
N ILE A 87 6.14 -5.58 -9.42
CA ILE A 87 5.84 -4.83 -8.20
C ILE A 87 7.13 -4.77 -7.37
N VAL A 88 7.54 -3.57 -6.95
CA VAL A 88 8.65 -3.37 -6.02
C VAL A 88 8.06 -3.00 -4.65
N ALA A 89 8.12 -3.90 -3.68
CA ALA A 89 7.47 -3.80 -2.38
C ALA A 89 8.38 -4.28 -1.23
N PRO A 90 8.92 -3.37 -0.42
CA PRO A 90 8.92 -1.93 -0.56
C PRO A 90 9.93 -1.44 -1.61
N CYS A 91 9.71 -0.23 -2.14
CA CYS A 91 10.64 0.46 -3.02
C CYS A 91 11.40 1.54 -2.24
N SER A 92 12.73 1.46 -2.21
CA SER A 92 13.57 2.50 -1.62
C SER A 92 13.78 3.67 -2.58
N VAL A 93 14.10 4.86 -2.04
CA VAL A 93 14.44 6.02 -2.87
C VAL A 93 15.68 5.80 -3.72
N GLN A 94 16.63 4.97 -3.28
CA GLN A 94 17.77 4.57 -4.10
C GLN A 94 17.31 3.81 -5.35
N THR A 95 16.41 2.84 -5.18
CA THR A 95 15.86 2.07 -6.31
C THR A 95 15.00 2.96 -7.21
N LEU A 96 14.16 3.84 -6.63
CA LEU A 96 13.39 4.83 -7.38
C LEU A 96 14.28 5.70 -8.26
N SER A 97 15.35 6.28 -7.67
CA SER A 97 16.30 7.14 -8.39
C SER A 97 17.04 6.40 -9.48
N ALA A 98 17.45 5.14 -9.23
CA ALA A 98 18.10 4.31 -10.23
C ALA A 98 17.19 4.03 -11.44
N ILE A 99 15.90 3.77 -11.19
CA ILE A 99 14.91 3.57 -12.27
C ILE A 99 14.68 4.88 -13.02
N ALA A 100 14.51 6.01 -12.32
CA ALA A 100 14.29 7.33 -12.91
C ALA A 100 15.44 7.75 -13.84
N THR A 101 16.67 7.43 -13.48
CA THR A 101 17.87 7.82 -14.25
C THR A 101 18.36 6.74 -15.24
N GLY A 102 17.68 5.59 -15.31
CA GLY A 102 18.09 4.47 -16.19
C GLY A 102 19.36 3.76 -15.72
N VAL A 103 19.79 3.94 -14.47
CA VAL A 103 20.98 3.30 -13.91
C VAL A 103 20.62 1.88 -13.46
N THR A 104 21.05 0.88 -14.21
CA THR A 104 20.69 -0.53 -14.04
C THR A 104 21.85 -1.35 -13.44
N THR A 105 22.27 -0.98 -12.21
CA THR A 105 23.43 -1.60 -11.54
C THR A 105 23.13 -2.94 -10.88
N ASN A 106 21.86 -3.31 -10.75
CA ASN A 106 21.41 -4.56 -10.17
C ASN A 106 20.18 -5.10 -10.90
N LEU A 107 19.81 -6.35 -10.60
CA LEU A 107 18.71 -7.01 -11.30
C LEU A 107 17.34 -6.37 -11.01
N VAL A 108 17.13 -5.76 -9.84
CA VAL A 108 15.86 -5.06 -9.54
C VAL A 108 15.67 -3.88 -10.48
N SER A 109 16.67 -2.98 -10.59
CA SER A 109 16.61 -1.81 -11.48
C SER A 109 16.61 -2.23 -12.94
N ARG A 110 17.37 -3.28 -13.33
CA ARG A 110 17.36 -3.79 -14.70
C ARG A 110 16.00 -4.38 -15.09
N ALA A 111 15.39 -5.21 -14.25
CA ALA A 111 14.07 -5.76 -14.53
C ALA A 111 13.00 -4.66 -14.65
N ALA A 112 13.05 -3.65 -13.79
CA ALA A 112 12.14 -2.49 -13.86
C ALA A 112 12.30 -1.72 -15.18
N ASP A 113 13.53 -1.45 -15.63
CA ASP A 113 13.83 -0.84 -16.92
C ASP A 113 13.23 -1.66 -18.08
N VAL A 114 13.39 -2.98 -18.04
CA VAL A 114 12.80 -3.87 -19.05
C VAL A 114 11.27 -3.81 -19.04
N ILE A 115 10.64 -3.78 -17.85
CA ILE A 115 9.19 -3.66 -17.75
C ILE A 115 8.70 -2.37 -18.38
N LEU A 116 9.36 -1.24 -18.11
CA LEU A 116 9.01 0.07 -18.69
C LEU A 116 9.18 0.11 -20.20
N LYS A 117 10.33 -0.35 -20.73
CA LYS A 117 10.56 -0.33 -22.20
C LYS A 117 9.60 -1.24 -22.97
N GLU A 118 9.12 -2.32 -22.34
CA GLU A 118 8.12 -3.25 -22.90
C GLU A 118 6.67 -2.78 -22.67
N ARG A 119 6.48 -1.57 -22.10
CA ARG A 119 5.18 -0.97 -21.81
C ARG A 119 4.28 -1.86 -20.93
N ARG A 120 4.89 -2.57 -19.96
CA ARG A 120 4.20 -3.38 -18.97
C ARG A 120 4.01 -2.61 -17.67
N LYS A 121 3.09 -3.03 -16.83
CA LYS A 121 2.82 -2.37 -15.52
C LYS A 121 4.02 -2.51 -14.58
N LEU A 122 4.53 -1.39 -14.09
CA LEU A 122 5.51 -1.31 -13.02
C LEU A 122 4.88 -0.56 -11.85
N VAL A 123 4.75 -1.22 -10.70
CA VAL A 123 4.25 -0.60 -9.46
C VAL A 123 5.39 -0.47 -8.47
N LEU A 124 5.62 0.75 -8.01
CA LEU A 124 6.67 1.09 -7.05
C LEU A 124 6.01 1.48 -5.72
N MET A 125 5.99 0.58 -4.75
CA MET A 125 5.51 0.86 -3.40
C MET A 125 6.57 1.66 -2.63
N LEU A 126 6.70 2.94 -3.04
CA LEU A 126 7.71 3.84 -2.50
C LEU A 126 7.46 4.10 -1.02
N ARG A 127 8.47 3.79 -0.18
CA ARG A 127 8.41 4.08 1.25
C ARG A 127 9.58 4.99 1.65
N GLU A 128 9.26 6.27 1.85
CA GLU A 128 10.19 7.29 2.33
C GLU A 128 9.44 8.47 2.93
N THR A 129 9.97 9.04 4.01
CA THR A 129 9.46 10.26 4.64
C THR A 129 10.52 10.88 5.56
N PRO A 130 10.68 12.25 5.61
CA PRO A 130 10.12 13.23 4.70
C PRO A 130 10.75 13.19 3.32
N LEU A 131 10.09 13.77 2.31
CA LEU A 131 10.59 13.83 0.95
C LEU A 131 11.28 15.16 0.66
N HIS A 132 12.42 15.13 0.00
CA HIS A 132 13.05 16.32 -0.58
C HIS A 132 12.78 16.41 -2.09
N LEU A 133 13.09 17.55 -2.71
CA LEU A 133 12.79 17.82 -4.11
C LEU A 133 13.35 16.76 -5.09
N GLY A 134 14.52 16.18 -4.81
CA GLY A 134 15.10 15.12 -5.63
C GLY A 134 14.20 13.88 -5.68
N HIS A 135 13.63 13.46 -4.54
CA HIS A 135 12.69 12.35 -4.50
C HIS A 135 11.43 12.64 -5.31
N ILE A 136 10.89 13.88 -5.19
CA ILE A 136 9.71 14.31 -5.93
C ILE A 136 9.96 14.31 -7.44
N ARG A 137 11.15 14.77 -7.88
CA ARG A 137 11.55 14.72 -9.30
C ARG A 137 11.65 13.30 -9.80
N SER A 138 12.30 12.40 -9.06
CA SER A 138 12.39 10.99 -9.44
C SER A 138 11.01 10.32 -9.53
N MET A 139 10.06 10.65 -8.64
CA MET A 139 8.67 10.19 -8.74
C MET A 139 8.00 10.70 -10.01
N ALA A 140 8.19 11.98 -10.36
CA ALA A 140 7.63 12.55 -11.59
C ALA A 140 8.20 11.84 -12.83
N GLU A 141 9.52 11.68 -12.93
CA GLU A 141 10.20 11.03 -14.04
C GLU A 141 9.72 9.58 -14.27
N VAL A 142 9.67 8.75 -13.21
CA VAL A 142 9.19 7.36 -13.38
C VAL A 142 7.71 7.31 -13.75
N THR A 143 6.91 8.28 -13.28
CA THR A 143 5.48 8.38 -13.64
C THR A 143 5.32 8.74 -15.11
N GLU A 144 6.11 9.67 -15.63
CA GLU A 144 6.15 10.04 -17.07
C GLU A 144 6.57 8.85 -17.94
N MET A 145 7.48 8.00 -17.45
CA MET A 145 7.87 6.74 -18.11
C MET A 145 6.76 5.68 -18.10
N GLY A 146 5.72 5.85 -17.27
CA GLY A 146 4.58 4.94 -17.17
C GLY A 146 4.59 4.01 -15.96
N ALA A 147 5.48 4.23 -14.97
CA ALA A 147 5.40 3.54 -13.70
C ALA A 147 4.26 4.09 -12.82
N ILE A 148 3.74 3.25 -11.96
CA ILE A 148 2.76 3.63 -10.94
C ILE A 148 3.52 3.79 -9.61
N VAL A 149 3.67 5.03 -9.16
CA VAL A 149 4.20 5.33 -7.83
C VAL A 149 3.08 5.13 -6.82
N TYR A 150 3.24 4.14 -5.95
CA TYR A 150 2.24 3.72 -4.98
C TYR A 150 2.83 3.74 -3.56
N PRO A 151 2.89 4.90 -2.88
CA PRO A 151 3.25 4.93 -1.47
C PRO A 151 2.24 4.11 -0.66
N PRO A 152 2.66 3.24 0.27
CA PRO A 152 1.75 2.44 1.07
C PRO A 152 1.09 3.28 2.18
N VAL A 153 0.25 4.24 1.76
CA VAL A 153 -0.50 5.10 2.67
C VAL A 153 -1.73 4.34 3.16
N PRO A 154 -1.90 4.14 4.48
CA PRO A 154 -2.99 3.35 5.02
C PRO A 154 -4.35 4.02 4.77
N ALA A 155 -5.35 3.20 4.42
CA ALA A 155 -6.74 3.62 4.31
C ALA A 155 -7.45 3.39 5.65
N PHE A 156 -8.15 4.42 6.15
CA PHE A 156 -8.87 4.35 7.42
C PHE A 156 -10.39 4.17 7.26
N TYR A 157 -10.94 4.34 6.05
CA TYR A 157 -12.37 4.15 5.81
C TYR A 157 -12.87 2.71 6.05
N PRO A 158 -12.03 1.64 5.89
CA PRO A 158 -12.44 0.29 6.24
C PRO A 158 -12.50 0.05 7.75
N ARG A 159 -11.98 0.99 8.57
CA ARG A 159 -11.85 0.91 10.04
C ARG A 159 -11.04 -0.32 10.48
N PRO A 160 -9.79 -0.43 10.05
CA PRO A 160 -8.95 -1.57 10.39
C PRO A 160 -8.76 -1.66 11.91
N ALA A 161 -8.87 -2.87 12.46
CA ALA A 161 -8.66 -3.16 13.88
C ALA A 161 -7.19 -3.51 14.19
N ALA A 162 -6.41 -3.92 13.18
CA ALA A 162 -5.02 -4.33 13.31
C ALA A 162 -4.16 -3.81 12.15
N VAL A 163 -2.84 -3.79 12.36
CA VAL A 163 -1.87 -3.39 11.32
C VAL A 163 -1.93 -4.34 10.12
N ASP A 164 -2.11 -5.63 10.36
CA ASP A 164 -2.20 -6.64 9.30
C ASP A 164 -3.36 -6.37 8.34
N GLU A 165 -4.49 -5.88 8.83
CA GLU A 165 -5.63 -5.49 7.98
C GLU A 165 -5.29 -4.28 7.09
N MET A 166 -4.44 -3.35 7.57
CA MET A 166 -3.94 -2.23 6.75
C MET A 166 -3.01 -2.72 5.65
N VAL A 167 -2.14 -3.69 5.99
CA VAL A 167 -1.24 -4.34 5.02
C VAL A 167 -2.05 -5.09 3.97
N ASP A 168 -3.00 -5.90 4.38
CA ASP A 168 -3.86 -6.70 3.50
C ASP A 168 -4.67 -5.81 2.54
N HIS A 169 -5.29 -4.75 3.06
CA HIS A 169 -6.02 -3.80 2.23
C HIS A 169 -5.09 -3.14 1.20
N THR A 170 -3.89 -2.74 1.61
CA THR A 170 -2.89 -2.12 0.72
C THR A 170 -2.46 -3.10 -0.38
N ILE A 171 -2.15 -4.34 -0.02
CA ILE A 171 -1.75 -5.39 -0.98
C ILE A 171 -2.90 -5.70 -1.95
N GLY A 172 -4.11 -5.86 -1.44
CA GLY A 172 -5.28 -6.09 -2.30
C GLY A 172 -5.47 -4.96 -3.32
N ARG A 173 -5.32 -3.69 -2.90
CA ARG A 173 -5.40 -2.52 -3.81
C ARG A 173 -4.27 -2.49 -4.85
N VAL A 174 -3.07 -2.92 -4.50
CA VAL A 174 -1.97 -3.07 -5.47
C VAL A 174 -2.29 -4.18 -6.48
N LEU A 175 -2.85 -5.30 -6.02
CA LEU A 175 -3.20 -6.44 -6.87
C LEU A 175 -4.40 -6.15 -7.78
N ASP A 176 -5.33 -5.27 -7.37
CA ASP A 176 -6.39 -4.75 -8.25
C ASP A 176 -5.81 -4.11 -9.53
N LEU A 177 -4.63 -3.48 -9.47
CA LEU A 177 -3.97 -2.92 -10.65
C LEU A 177 -3.59 -3.99 -11.69
N PHE A 178 -3.50 -5.25 -11.29
CA PHE A 178 -3.18 -6.39 -12.15
C PHE A 178 -4.40 -7.27 -12.43
N ASP A 179 -5.59 -6.81 -12.06
CA ASP A 179 -6.85 -7.56 -12.22
C ASP A 179 -6.84 -8.90 -11.45
N ILE A 180 -6.12 -8.94 -10.30
CA ILE A 180 -6.04 -10.10 -9.40
C ILE A 180 -6.99 -9.85 -8.22
N GLU A 181 -8.10 -10.58 -8.20
CA GLU A 181 -9.04 -10.53 -7.08
C GLU A 181 -8.58 -11.41 -5.93
N THR A 182 -8.46 -10.82 -4.73
CA THR A 182 -7.95 -11.49 -3.53
C THR A 182 -8.94 -11.56 -2.39
N GLY A 183 -10.06 -10.83 -2.49
CA GLY A 183 -11.01 -10.69 -1.38
C GLY A 183 -10.52 -9.82 -0.20
N LEU A 184 -9.29 -9.31 -0.25
CA LEU A 184 -8.68 -8.52 0.85
C LEU A 184 -9.20 -7.07 0.91
N VAL A 185 -9.87 -6.59 -0.14
CA VAL A 185 -10.27 -5.19 -0.25
C VAL A 185 -11.72 -5.01 0.18
N SER A 186 -11.93 -4.26 1.26
CA SER A 186 -13.24 -3.69 1.57
C SER A 186 -13.51 -2.53 0.60
N ARG A 187 -14.37 -2.78 -0.40
CA ARG A 187 -14.65 -1.79 -1.45
C ARG A 187 -15.60 -0.71 -0.93
N TRP A 188 -15.27 0.53 -1.23
CA TRP A 188 -16.13 1.67 -0.90
C TRP A 188 -17.42 1.62 -1.72
N GLN A 189 -18.58 1.59 -1.04
CA GLN A 189 -19.92 1.54 -1.66
C GLN A 189 -20.67 2.88 -1.59
N GLY A 190 -19.97 3.97 -1.33
CA GLY A 190 -20.59 5.28 -1.11
C GLY A 190 -20.92 5.51 0.38
N MET A 191 -21.27 6.74 0.73
CA MET A 191 -21.86 7.05 2.04
C MET A 191 -23.30 6.52 2.01
N LYS A 192 -23.63 5.60 2.92
CA LYS A 192 -25.05 5.28 3.16
C LYS A 192 -25.72 6.59 3.57
N GLU A 193 -26.74 6.99 2.84
CA GLU A 193 -27.65 8.04 3.33
C GLU A 193 -28.02 7.66 4.77
N LYS A 194 -27.80 8.58 5.73
CA LYS A 194 -28.39 8.42 7.05
C LYS A 194 -29.86 8.29 6.79
N SER A 195 -30.45 7.12 7.03
CA SER A 195 -31.89 6.93 6.92
C SER A 195 -32.53 8.10 7.66
N ALA A 196 -33.22 8.93 6.89
CA ALA A 196 -33.92 10.08 7.41
C ALA A 196 -34.89 9.58 8.49
N THR A 197 -34.69 10.14 9.68
CA THR A 197 -35.75 10.40 10.66
C THR A 197 -36.61 9.21 11.11
N ARG A 198 -36.32 8.70 12.28
CA ARG A 198 -37.46 8.40 13.18
C ARG A 198 -38.27 9.70 13.36
N PRO A 199 -39.60 9.69 13.11
CA PRO A 199 -40.46 10.81 13.50
C PRO A 199 -40.28 11.00 15.01
N ARG A 200 -40.00 12.23 15.45
CA ARG A 200 -40.17 12.59 16.86
C ARG A 200 -41.62 12.38 17.18
N GLU A 201 -41.92 11.47 18.08
CA GLU A 201 -43.21 11.46 18.76
C GLU A 201 -43.42 12.83 19.39
N PRO A 202 -44.62 13.41 19.24
CA PRO A 202 -44.94 14.69 19.90
C PRO A 202 -44.83 14.48 21.41
N ALA A 203 -44.09 15.35 22.08
CA ALA A 203 -44.06 15.42 23.54
C ALA A 203 -45.49 15.68 23.99
N GLU A 204 -46.05 14.79 24.80
CA GLU A 204 -47.30 15.04 25.53
C GLU A 204 -47.06 16.22 26.47
N ASP A 205 -47.82 17.31 26.24
CA ASP A 205 -47.90 18.47 27.13
C ASP A 205 -48.64 18.04 28.42
N GLU A 206 -47.95 17.60 29.43
CA GLU A 206 -48.37 17.60 30.80
C GLU A 206 -47.64 18.72 31.53
N ASP A 207 -48.35 19.77 31.78
CA ASP A 207 -48.36 20.65 32.97
C ASP A 207 -48.64 22.12 32.60
N ALA A 208 -49.88 22.39 32.35
CA ALA A 208 -50.43 23.73 32.50
C ALA A 208 -51.22 23.82 33.83
N ALA A 209 -50.51 24.03 34.94
CA ALA A 209 -51.24 24.55 36.14
C ALA A 209 -50.25 25.20 37.12
N ALA A 210 -50.60 26.43 37.44
CA ALA A 210 -50.20 27.17 38.61
C ALA A 210 -48.89 27.96 38.60
N PHE A 211 -49.01 29.23 38.19
CA PHE A 211 -48.13 30.25 38.73
C PHE A 211 -48.92 31.47 39.16
N THR A 212 -49.06 31.65 40.48
CA THR A 212 -49.53 32.89 41.13
C THR A 212 -48.31 33.60 41.71
N GLN A 213 -48.13 34.84 41.31
CA GLN A 213 -47.22 35.83 41.92
C GLN A 213 -47.76 36.33 43.25
N PRO A 214 -47.11 37.20 44.08
CA PRO A 214 -46.04 38.16 43.81
C PRO A 214 -45.06 38.43 45.00
N GLY A 215 -44.00 39.21 44.73
CA GLY A 215 -43.52 40.13 45.76
C GLY A 215 -42.06 40.33 46.03
N GLN A 216 -41.50 41.40 45.55
CA GLN A 216 -40.64 42.39 46.23
C GLN A 216 -39.12 42.29 46.19
N ARG A 217 -38.58 43.25 45.43
CA ARG A 217 -37.56 44.28 45.77
C ARG A 217 -36.11 43.85 46.15
N ASN A 218 -35.21 44.17 45.25
CA ASN A 218 -33.94 44.89 45.29
C ASN A 218 -33.57 45.63 46.64
N PRO A 219 -32.29 46.01 46.98
CA PRO A 219 -31.12 46.24 46.13
C PRO A 219 -29.72 46.01 46.81
N ARG A 220 -28.66 46.30 46.03
CA ARG A 220 -27.32 46.81 46.36
C ARG A 220 -26.17 45.86 46.15
N GLY A 221 -25.40 46.18 45.12
CA GLY A 221 -23.99 45.96 45.09
C GLY A 221 -23.21 46.96 46.01
N PRO A 222 -21.91 47.13 46.01
CA PRO A 222 -20.92 46.86 44.94
C PRO A 222 -19.49 46.44 45.41
N ARG A 223 -18.51 46.38 44.44
CA ARG A 223 -17.06 46.68 44.50
C ARG A 223 -16.08 45.57 44.88
N ILE A 224 -15.26 45.28 43.95
CA ILE A 224 -13.79 45.56 43.77
C ILE A 224 -12.86 44.91 44.82
N SER A 225 -12.05 44.00 44.41
CA SER A 225 -10.58 44.07 44.33
C SER A 225 -10.08 43.07 43.33
#